data_08a2f99d9650ea08e3fa3919108d3ed9
#
_entry.id   08a2f99d9650ea08e3fa3919108d3ed9
#
_cell.length_a   1.000
_cell.length_b   1.000
_cell.length_c   1.000
_cell.angle_alpha   90.00
_cell.angle_beta   90.00
_cell.angle_gamma   90.00
#
_symmetry.space_group_name_H-M   'P 1'
#
loop_
_entity.id
_entity.type
_entity.pdbx_description
1 polymer ?
#
loop_
_entity_poly.entity_id
_entity_poly.type
_entity_poly.pdbx_seq_one_letter_code
_entity_poly.pdbx_strand_id
1 'polypeptide(L)'
;MGESSFIHRITKNPAFGLIPMFVFSIVVSYADAGVAAATGLFLSLVGYYLVVRQSRLIYQLSLITFVIALPLSLLLFSSLPVINRFVIVEILFVLTLIIARLSRNGMVMRMAKRKNLLMKNFMKESFRVAFQTQYALFIHLLLVMALFLFAGSISLTINNLWLTLVFQSMLVVIMLLESGRLFILDKKLHKEEWLPVVTESGDVTGRVAKSFTKDMKNKYMHPVVRVALIYKGKIYLKERDQLRLLNPGMLDYPFEKYMQYNHEIDTSVHNSIVRECGNRHIPLRFLLKYTFENETTKRLIFLYVSDIEDEELFNSLPLKGGKLWTESQIEDNMGSNLFSECFELEFEYLKNTVLLAHQFRSKLKDAE
;
A
#
# COMPACT_ATOMS: atom_id res chain seq x y z
N MET A 1 -16.27 12.96 7.84
CA MET A 1 -15.00 12.23 7.50
C MET A 1 -14.81 10.90 8.22
N GLY A 2 -15.66 10.49 9.18
CA GLY A 2 -15.51 9.28 10.00
C GLY A 2 -16.01 7.96 9.39
N GLU A 3 -17.18 7.94 8.76
CA GLU A 3 -17.83 6.69 8.34
C GLU A 3 -17.18 6.00 7.14
N SER A 4 -16.76 6.74 6.12
CA SER A 4 -16.08 6.15 4.95
C SER A 4 -14.73 5.50 5.32
N SER A 5 -14.05 6.02 6.34
CA SER A 5 -12.81 5.48 6.87
C SER A 5 -13.02 4.15 7.63
N PHE A 6 -14.12 4.01 8.36
CA PHE A 6 -14.43 2.80 9.13
C PHE A 6 -14.83 1.63 8.24
N ILE A 7 -15.74 1.82 7.29
CA ILE A 7 -16.16 0.81 6.31
C ILE A 7 -14.95 0.34 5.48
N HIS A 8 -14.10 1.26 5.05
CA HIS A 8 -12.90 0.94 4.28
C HIS A 8 -11.87 0.11 5.07
N ARG A 9 -11.78 0.28 6.40
CA ARG A 9 -10.93 -0.54 7.27
C ARG A 9 -11.47 -1.96 7.43
N ILE A 10 -12.79 -2.12 7.61
CA ILE A 10 -13.44 -3.43 7.73
C ILE A 10 -13.25 -4.23 6.44
N THR A 11 -13.48 -3.62 5.27
CA THR A 11 -13.38 -4.29 3.97
C THR A 11 -11.95 -4.71 3.60
N LYS A 12 -10.92 -4.13 4.24
CA LYS A 12 -9.50 -4.49 4.04
C LYS A 12 -9.01 -5.58 4.99
N ASN A 13 -9.72 -5.84 6.09
CA ASN A 13 -9.26 -6.82 7.08
C ASN A 13 -9.68 -8.25 6.70
N PRO A 14 -8.73 -9.15 6.38
CA PRO A 14 -9.05 -10.52 6.00
C PRO A 14 -9.66 -11.35 7.14
N ALA A 15 -9.43 -10.98 8.42
CA ALA A 15 -9.96 -11.71 9.57
C ALA A 15 -11.49 -11.68 9.66
N PHE A 16 -12.15 -10.66 9.11
CA PHE A 16 -13.61 -10.64 9.04
C PHE A 16 -14.20 -11.75 8.13
N GLY A 17 -13.38 -12.40 7.32
CA GLY A 17 -13.76 -13.62 6.61
C GLY A 17 -14.11 -14.80 7.53
N LEU A 18 -13.85 -14.70 8.84
CA LEU A 18 -14.25 -15.67 9.85
C LEU A 18 -15.69 -15.45 10.36
N ILE A 19 -16.32 -14.31 10.08
CA ILE A 19 -17.70 -13.99 10.48
C ILE A 19 -18.69 -15.07 10.06
N PRO A 20 -18.70 -15.60 8.82
CA PRO A 20 -19.62 -16.65 8.43
C PRO A 20 -19.54 -17.89 9.33
N MET A 21 -18.30 -18.29 9.70
CA MET A 21 -18.06 -19.44 10.56
C MET A 21 -18.48 -19.17 12.01
N PHE A 22 -18.24 -17.93 12.49
CA PHE A 22 -18.69 -17.49 13.81
C PHE A 22 -20.22 -17.49 13.92
N VAL A 23 -20.92 -16.92 12.94
CA VAL A 23 -22.39 -16.89 12.91
C VAL A 23 -22.97 -18.30 12.78
N PHE A 24 -22.37 -19.15 11.93
CA PHE A 24 -22.76 -20.56 11.84
C PHE A 24 -22.71 -21.25 13.22
N SER A 25 -21.62 -21.04 14.00
CA SER A 25 -21.46 -21.64 15.32
C SER A 25 -22.54 -21.24 16.34
N ILE A 26 -23.12 -20.03 16.16
CA ILE A 26 -24.23 -19.56 16.97
C ILE A 26 -25.54 -20.19 16.48
N VAL A 27 -25.84 -20.08 15.19
CA VAL A 27 -27.12 -20.45 14.61
C VAL A 27 -27.36 -21.96 14.72
N VAL A 28 -26.32 -22.79 14.58
CA VAL A 28 -26.43 -24.26 14.67
C VAL A 28 -26.90 -24.73 16.05
N SER A 29 -26.74 -23.93 17.10
CA SER A 29 -27.20 -24.23 18.46
C SER A 29 -28.70 -23.97 18.66
N TYR A 30 -29.31 -23.13 17.82
CA TYR A 30 -30.69 -22.68 17.98
C TYR A 30 -31.62 -23.03 16.81
N ALA A 31 -31.05 -23.41 15.66
CA ALA A 31 -31.79 -23.72 14.44
C ALA A 31 -31.28 -25.02 13.80
N ASP A 32 -32.00 -25.48 12.77
CA ASP A 32 -31.59 -26.64 12.00
C ASP A 32 -30.24 -26.41 11.29
N ALA A 33 -29.46 -27.48 11.19
CA ALA A 33 -28.14 -27.43 10.56
C ALA A 33 -28.18 -26.92 9.12
N GLY A 34 -29.24 -27.18 8.37
CA GLY A 34 -29.47 -26.67 7.04
C GLY A 34 -29.61 -25.15 7.01
N VAL A 35 -30.40 -24.59 7.97
CA VAL A 35 -30.56 -23.14 8.12
C VAL A 35 -29.24 -22.48 8.53
N ALA A 36 -28.51 -23.09 9.47
CA ALA A 36 -27.20 -22.61 9.90
C ALA A 36 -26.19 -22.62 8.76
N ALA A 37 -26.13 -23.69 7.95
CA ALA A 37 -25.24 -23.78 6.80
C ALA A 37 -25.64 -22.77 5.70
N ALA A 38 -26.94 -22.58 5.45
CA ALA A 38 -27.45 -21.59 4.50
C ALA A 38 -27.09 -20.15 4.92
N THR A 39 -27.21 -19.81 6.21
CA THR A 39 -26.81 -18.50 6.75
C THR A 39 -25.30 -18.27 6.60
N GLY A 40 -24.47 -19.27 6.89
CA GLY A 40 -23.03 -19.24 6.70
C GLY A 40 -22.65 -19.03 5.22
N LEU A 41 -23.33 -19.74 4.31
CA LEU A 41 -23.16 -19.60 2.86
C LEU A 41 -23.51 -18.19 2.40
N PHE A 42 -24.67 -17.68 2.80
CA PHE A 42 -25.14 -16.33 2.45
C PHE A 42 -24.16 -15.26 2.91
N LEU A 43 -23.72 -15.31 4.16
CA LEU A 43 -22.73 -14.36 4.70
C LEU A 43 -21.38 -14.46 4.00
N SER A 44 -20.94 -15.67 3.62
CA SER A 44 -19.72 -15.87 2.85
C SER A 44 -19.81 -15.22 1.46
N LEU A 45 -20.97 -15.36 0.81
CA LEU A 45 -21.24 -14.77 -0.51
C LEU A 45 -21.26 -13.23 -0.43
N VAL A 46 -22.04 -12.68 0.50
CA VAL A 46 -22.12 -11.22 0.72
C VAL A 46 -20.75 -10.64 1.03
N GLY A 47 -20.02 -11.26 1.97
CA GLY A 47 -18.67 -10.84 2.32
C GLY A 47 -17.70 -10.89 1.14
N TYR A 48 -17.77 -11.93 0.32
CA TYR A 48 -16.95 -12.08 -0.89
C TYR A 48 -17.14 -10.92 -1.88
N TYR A 49 -18.36 -10.43 -2.06
CA TYR A 49 -18.64 -9.30 -2.95
C TYR A 49 -18.30 -7.95 -2.35
N LEU A 50 -18.58 -7.75 -1.06
CA LEU A 50 -18.36 -6.46 -0.37
C LEU A 50 -16.88 -6.17 -0.09
N VAL A 51 -16.08 -7.22 0.13
CA VAL A 51 -14.69 -7.08 0.56
C VAL A 51 -13.76 -6.84 -0.64
N VAL A 52 -12.75 -6.01 -0.42
CA VAL A 52 -11.71 -5.72 -1.43
C VAL A 52 -11.05 -7.04 -1.89
N ARG A 53 -10.84 -7.18 -3.20
CA ARG A 53 -10.31 -8.40 -3.87
C ARG A 53 -9.13 -9.05 -3.15
N GLN A 54 -8.34 -8.26 -2.46
CA GLN A 54 -7.12 -8.68 -1.76
C GLN A 54 -7.39 -9.43 -0.44
N SER A 55 -8.55 -9.21 0.20
CA SER A 55 -8.94 -9.81 1.49
C SER A 55 -9.98 -10.93 1.34
N ARG A 56 -10.27 -11.35 0.11
CA ARG A 56 -11.34 -12.33 -0.21
C ARG A 56 -10.99 -13.78 0.13
N LEU A 57 -9.71 -14.09 0.40
CA LEU A 57 -9.26 -15.49 0.55
C LEU A 57 -10.07 -16.27 1.59
N ILE A 58 -10.24 -15.72 2.79
CA ILE A 58 -10.95 -16.43 3.88
C ILE A 58 -12.44 -16.55 3.57
N TYR A 59 -13.07 -15.55 2.98
CA TYR A 59 -14.45 -15.66 2.50
C TYR A 59 -14.63 -16.74 1.42
N GLN A 60 -13.65 -16.89 0.52
CA GLN A 60 -13.65 -17.98 -0.48
C GLN A 60 -13.55 -19.34 0.18
N LEU A 61 -12.69 -19.49 1.19
CA LEU A 61 -12.54 -20.75 1.92
C LEU A 61 -13.81 -21.07 2.71
N SER A 62 -14.40 -20.10 3.40
CA SER A 62 -15.71 -20.24 4.08
C SER A 62 -16.81 -20.62 3.08
N LEU A 63 -16.85 -19.97 1.91
CA LEU A 63 -17.82 -20.27 0.86
C LEU A 63 -17.70 -21.73 0.38
N ILE A 64 -16.49 -22.21 0.10
CA ILE A 64 -16.24 -23.60 -0.30
C ILE A 64 -16.72 -24.54 0.81
N THR A 65 -16.41 -24.24 2.08
CA THR A 65 -16.86 -25.05 3.21
C THR A 65 -18.36 -25.15 3.28
N PHE A 66 -19.09 -24.03 3.18
CA PHE A 66 -20.56 -24.05 3.28
C PHE A 66 -21.25 -24.60 2.04
N VAL A 67 -20.65 -24.51 0.84
CA VAL A 67 -21.15 -25.21 -0.36
C VAL A 67 -21.12 -26.72 -0.17
N ILE A 68 -20.13 -27.25 0.55
CA ILE A 68 -20.05 -28.69 0.88
C ILE A 68 -20.92 -28.99 2.09
N ALA A 69 -20.94 -28.15 3.12
CA ALA A 69 -21.67 -28.37 4.35
C ALA A 69 -23.19 -28.35 4.17
N LEU A 70 -23.72 -27.52 3.24
CA LEU A 70 -25.16 -27.39 3.01
C LEU A 70 -25.81 -28.72 2.55
N PRO A 71 -25.38 -29.41 1.47
CA PRO A 71 -25.94 -30.71 1.12
C PRO A 71 -25.71 -31.78 2.19
N LEU A 72 -24.53 -31.76 2.84
CA LEU A 72 -24.29 -32.69 3.98
C LEU A 72 -25.28 -32.47 5.13
N SER A 73 -25.61 -31.19 5.43
CA SER A 73 -26.56 -30.88 6.50
C SER A 73 -27.98 -31.36 6.18
N LEU A 74 -28.39 -31.36 4.94
CA LEU A 74 -29.70 -31.81 4.51
C LEU A 74 -29.82 -33.36 4.48
N LEU A 75 -28.72 -34.05 4.15
CA LEU A 75 -28.72 -35.50 3.94
C LEU A 75 -28.36 -36.30 5.21
N LEU A 76 -27.42 -35.83 6.02
CA LEU A 76 -26.78 -36.62 7.07
C LEU A 76 -26.97 -36.03 8.48
N PHE A 77 -27.21 -34.73 8.64
CA PHE A 77 -27.18 -34.11 9.96
C PHE A 77 -28.47 -34.21 10.76
N SER A 78 -29.60 -34.61 10.14
CA SER A 78 -30.90 -34.75 10.83
C SER A 78 -30.85 -35.69 12.01
N SER A 79 -30.06 -36.76 11.93
CA SER A 79 -29.93 -37.82 12.96
C SER A 79 -28.78 -37.56 13.96
N LEU A 80 -27.93 -36.55 13.74
CA LEU A 80 -26.75 -36.35 14.57
C LEU A 80 -27.00 -35.33 15.70
N PRO A 81 -26.34 -35.50 16.87
CA PRO A 81 -26.29 -34.45 17.91
C PRO A 81 -25.71 -33.13 17.39
N VAL A 82 -26.15 -32.01 17.98
CA VAL A 82 -25.74 -30.66 17.56
C VAL A 82 -24.22 -30.51 17.53
N ILE A 83 -23.52 -31.05 18.53
CA ILE A 83 -22.05 -30.93 18.60
C ILE A 83 -21.37 -31.66 17.43
N ASN A 84 -21.88 -32.82 17.01
CA ASN A 84 -21.30 -33.54 15.88
C ASN A 84 -21.50 -32.80 14.57
N ARG A 85 -22.67 -32.17 14.38
CA ARG A 85 -22.96 -31.31 13.21
C ARG A 85 -21.96 -30.15 13.13
N PHE A 86 -21.72 -29.50 14.28
CA PHE A 86 -20.76 -28.40 14.41
C PHE A 86 -19.33 -28.85 14.09
N VAL A 87 -18.85 -29.93 14.73
CA VAL A 87 -17.49 -30.45 14.55
C VAL A 87 -17.22 -30.90 13.11
N ILE A 88 -18.19 -31.49 12.42
CA ILE A 88 -18.02 -31.87 11.01
C ILE A 88 -17.77 -30.65 10.15
N VAL A 89 -18.51 -29.57 10.34
CA VAL A 89 -18.31 -28.32 9.56
C VAL A 89 -16.97 -27.66 9.91
N GLU A 90 -16.56 -27.73 11.19
CA GLU A 90 -15.22 -27.27 11.61
C GLU A 90 -14.11 -28.06 10.92
N ILE A 91 -14.22 -29.40 10.88
CA ILE A 91 -13.25 -30.24 10.17
C ILE A 91 -13.19 -29.87 8.67
N LEU A 92 -14.33 -29.70 8.03
CA LEU A 92 -14.39 -29.27 6.63
C LEU A 92 -13.67 -27.93 6.43
N PHE A 93 -13.89 -26.99 7.34
CA PHE A 93 -13.21 -25.68 7.24
C PHE A 93 -11.69 -25.81 7.44
N VAL A 94 -11.24 -26.61 8.42
CA VAL A 94 -9.81 -26.89 8.62
C VAL A 94 -9.20 -27.56 7.39
N LEU A 95 -9.89 -28.51 6.76
CA LEU A 95 -9.44 -29.14 5.52
C LEU A 95 -9.29 -28.14 4.37
N THR A 96 -10.24 -27.19 4.19
CA THR A 96 -10.13 -26.16 3.17
C THR A 96 -8.93 -25.23 3.44
N LEU A 97 -8.64 -24.91 4.72
CA LEU A 97 -7.47 -24.14 5.13
C LEU A 97 -6.15 -24.89 4.84
N ILE A 98 -6.10 -26.20 5.08
CA ILE A 98 -4.94 -27.05 4.77
C ILE A 98 -4.69 -27.08 3.25
N ILE A 99 -5.72 -27.28 2.44
CA ILE A 99 -5.63 -27.28 0.97
C ILE A 99 -5.12 -25.91 0.48
N ALA A 100 -5.63 -24.82 1.05
CA ALA A 100 -5.16 -23.46 0.72
C ALA A 100 -3.68 -23.29 1.09
N ARG A 101 -3.22 -23.86 2.19
CA ARG A 101 -1.81 -23.85 2.61
C ARG A 101 -0.92 -24.59 1.62
N LEU A 102 -1.29 -25.79 1.21
CA LEU A 102 -0.54 -26.59 0.25
C LEU A 102 -0.48 -25.92 -1.14
N SER A 103 -1.58 -25.30 -1.55
CA SER A 103 -1.67 -24.59 -2.85
C SER A 103 -1.07 -23.18 -2.85
N ARG A 104 -0.57 -22.68 -1.70
CA ARG A 104 -0.04 -21.31 -1.52
C ARG A 104 0.97 -20.91 -2.59
N ASN A 105 1.97 -21.76 -2.85
CA ASN A 105 3.04 -21.46 -3.79
C ASN A 105 2.50 -21.31 -5.22
N GLY A 106 1.57 -22.16 -5.64
CA GLY A 106 0.90 -22.07 -6.93
C GLY A 106 0.05 -20.79 -7.09
N MET A 107 -0.69 -20.41 -6.03
CA MET A 107 -1.50 -19.19 -6.03
C MET A 107 -0.64 -17.93 -6.08
N VAL A 108 0.44 -17.88 -5.29
CA VAL A 108 1.37 -16.74 -5.25
C VAL A 108 2.11 -16.62 -6.59
N MET A 109 2.53 -17.72 -7.22
CA MET A 109 3.18 -17.70 -8.53
C MET A 109 2.24 -17.25 -9.64
N ARG A 110 0.98 -17.70 -9.68
CA ARG A 110 0.00 -17.25 -10.68
C ARG A 110 -0.28 -15.74 -10.57
N MET A 111 -0.19 -15.17 -9.37
CA MET A 111 -0.38 -13.74 -9.14
C MET A 111 0.87 -12.91 -9.39
N ALA A 112 2.06 -13.46 -9.14
CA ALA A 112 3.33 -12.81 -9.46
C ALA A 112 3.48 -12.56 -10.98
N LYS A 113 2.93 -13.44 -11.81
CA LYS A 113 2.86 -13.23 -13.28
C LYS A 113 1.99 -12.05 -13.69
N ARG A 114 1.09 -11.55 -12.83
CA ARG A 114 0.23 -10.38 -13.07
C ARG A 114 0.80 -9.13 -12.39
N LYS A 115 2.06 -8.77 -12.60
CA LYS A 115 2.76 -7.49 -12.28
C LYS A 115 2.25 -6.59 -11.12
N ASN A 116 1.46 -7.09 -10.16
CA ASN A 116 0.86 -6.30 -9.08
C ASN A 116 1.49 -6.64 -7.72
N LEU A 117 2.59 -5.95 -7.39
CA LEU A 117 3.34 -6.09 -6.13
C LEU A 117 2.49 -5.84 -4.87
N LEU A 118 1.54 -4.90 -4.95
CA LEU A 118 0.58 -4.62 -3.87
C LEU A 118 -0.27 -5.84 -3.53
N MET A 119 -0.79 -6.52 -4.55
CA MET A 119 -1.63 -7.71 -4.37
C MET A 119 -0.86 -8.85 -3.68
N LYS A 120 0.45 -8.97 -3.92
CA LYS A 120 1.32 -9.98 -3.28
C LYS A 120 1.43 -9.79 -1.76
N ASN A 121 1.56 -8.55 -1.29
CA ASN A 121 1.70 -8.26 0.14
C ASN A 121 0.39 -8.48 0.92
N PHE A 122 -0.74 -8.03 0.39
CA PHE A 122 -2.05 -8.27 1.01
C PHE A 122 -2.43 -9.75 1.04
N MET A 123 -2.06 -10.51 0.02
CA MET A 123 -2.26 -11.96 0.04
C MET A 123 -1.43 -12.66 1.09
N LYS A 124 -0.19 -12.24 1.34
CA LYS A 124 0.61 -12.77 2.45
C LYS A 124 -0.11 -12.59 3.79
N GLU A 125 -0.76 -11.45 3.99
CA GLU A 125 -1.56 -11.17 5.20
C GLU A 125 -2.78 -12.08 5.28
N SER A 126 -3.52 -12.26 4.19
CA SER A 126 -4.67 -13.17 4.17
C SER A 126 -4.27 -14.62 4.44
N PHE A 127 -3.15 -15.10 3.88
CA PHE A 127 -2.61 -16.42 4.19
C PHE A 127 -2.15 -16.54 5.64
N ARG A 128 -1.59 -15.48 6.21
CA ARG A 128 -1.19 -15.48 7.61
C ARG A 128 -2.38 -15.67 8.54
N VAL A 129 -3.47 -14.92 8.32
CA VAL A 129 -4.72 -15.10 9.09
C VAL A 129 -5.27 -16.50 8.90
N ALA A 130 -5.29 -17.02 7.67
CA ALA A 130 -5.74 -18.38 7.40
C ALA A 130 -4.93 -19.44 8.17
N PHE A 131 -3.59 -19.25 8.27
CA PHE A 131 -2.74 -20.19 9.02
C PHE A 131 -2.92 -20.08 10.53
N GLN A 132 -3.07 -18.86 11.07
CA GLN A 132 -3.38 -18.67 12.49
C GLN A 132 -4.71 -19.33 12.84
N THR A 133 -5.73 -19.14 12.01
CA THR A 133 -7.04 -19.80 12.17
C THR A 133 -6.90 -21.31 12.11
N GLN A 134 -6.16 -21.85 11.14
CA GLN A 134 -5.91 -23.29 11.03
C GLN A 134 -5.30 -23.87 12.30
N TYR A 135 -4.27 -23.23 12.87
CA TYR A 135 -3.66 -23.70 14.11
C TYR A 135 -4.60 -23.64 15.31
N ALA A 136 -5.35 -22.52 15.45
CA ALA A 136 -6.32 -22.37 16.54
C ALA A 136 -7.42 -23.44 16.47
N LEU A 137 -7.99 -23.67 15.29
CA LEU A 137 -9.02 -24.69 15.09
C LEU A 137 -8.49 -26.12 15.26
N PHE A 138 -7.25 -26.36 14.87
CA PHE A 138 -6.60 -27.64 15.11
C PHE A 138 -6.45 -27.92 16.61
N ILE A 139 -6.04 -26.91 17.40
CA ILE A 139 -5.99 -27.02 18.87
C ILE A 139 -7.38 -27.26 19.43
N HIS A 140 -8.42 -26.58 18.93
CA HIS A 140 -9.81 -26.81 19.34
C HIS A 140 -10.26 -28.24 19.05
N LEU A 141 -10.01 -28.79 17.86
CA LEU A 141 -10.33 -30.17 17.51
C LEU A 141 -9.60 -31.19 18.40
N LEU A 142 -8.34 -30.94 18.77
CA LEU A 142 -7.62 -31.77 19.74
C LEU A 142 -8.28 -31.73 21.11
N LEU A 143 -8.75 -30.58 21.57
CA LEU A 143 -9.49 -30.41 22.81
C LEU A 143 -10.83 -31.15 22.75
N VAL A 144 -11.56 -31.03 21.64
CA VAL A 144 -12.80 -31.80 21.41
C VAL A 144 -12.52 -33.31 21.51
N MET A 145 -11.50 -33.80 20.81
CA MET A 145 -11.10 -35.19 20.82
C MET A 145 -10.72 -35.67 22.23
N ALA A 146 -9.93 -34.88 22.97
CA ALA A 146 -9.58 -35.21 24.35
C ALA A 146 -10.82 -35.32 25.25
N LEU A 147 -11.77 -34.39 25.13
CA LEU A 147 -13.01 -34.45 25.89
C LEU A 147 -13.86 -35.67 25.53
N PHE A 148 -13.95 -36.07 24.27
CA PHE A 148 -14.64 -37.32 23.89
C PHE A 148 -13.96 -38.55 24.43
N LEU A 149 -12.63 -38.57 24.56
CA LEU A 149 -11.89 -39.75 25.07
C LEU A 149 -11.90 -39.85 26.60
N PHE A 150 -11.83 -38.71 27.31
CA PHE A 150 -11.61 -38.71 28.77
C PHE A 150 -12.83 -38.33 29.60
N ALA A 151 -13.85 -37.68 29.01
CA ALA A 151 -15.00 -37.16 29.76
C ALA A 151 -16.17 -38.13 29.88
N GLY A 152 -15.95 -39.42 30.15
CA GLY A 152 -16.87 -40.53 30.11
C GLY A 152 -18.19 -40.44 30.93
N SER A 153 -18.49 -39.34 31.64
CA SER A 153 -19.76 -39.20 32.40
C SER A 153 -20.16 -37.75 32.75
N ILE A 154 -19.52 -36.74 32.21
CA ILE A 154 -19.92 -35.34 32.43
C ILE A 154 -21.11 -35.02 31.51
N SER A 155 -22.13 -34.31 32.03
CA SER A 155 -23.33 -33.93 31.28
C SER A 155 -23.00 -33.39 29.88
N LEU A 156 -23.42 -34.11 28.83
CA LEU A 156 -23.20 -33.78 27.41
C LEU A 156 -23.61 -32.36 27.07
N THR A 157 -24.62 -31.82 27.75
CA THR A 157 -25.13 -30.45 27.49
C THR A 157 -24.14 -29.37 27.92
N ILE A 158 -23.47 -29.51 29.07
CA ILE A 158 -22.49 -28.56 29.58
C ILE A 158 -21.23 -28.60 28.72
N ASN A 159 -20.80 -29.78 28.30
CA ASN A 159 -19.65 -29.93 27.40
C ASN A 159 -19.86 -29.29 26.05
N ASN A 160 -21.07 -29.38 25.48
CA ASN A 160 -21.40 -28.80 24.20
C ASN A 160 -21.32 -27.25 24.24
N LEU A 161 -21.84 -26.62 25.31
CA LEU A 161 -21.79 -25.18 25.49
C LEU A 161 -20.33 -24.69 25.64
N TRP A 162 -19.53 -25.36 26.46
CA TRP A 162 -18.11 -24.97 26.63
C TRP A 162 -17.31 -25.06 25.32
N LEU A 163 -17.48 -26.14 24.56
CA LEU A 163 -16.78 -26.35 23.30
C LEU A 163 -17.13 -25.23 22.28
N THR A 164 -18.42 -24.93 22.15
CA THR A 164 -18.87 -23.87 21.23
C THR A 164 -18.37 -22.51 21.67
N LEU A 165 -18.37 -22.19 22.97
CA LEU A 165 -17.85 -20.94 23.52
C LEU A 165 -16.34 -20.79 23.32
N VAL A 166 -15.58 -21.89 23.52
CA VAL A 166 -14.13 -21.89 23.25
C VAL A 166 -13.85 -21.60 21.79
N PHE A 167 -14.56 -22.27 20.87
CA PHE A 167 -14.44 -22.01 19.44
C PHE A 167 -14.75 -20.55 19.09
N GLN A 168 -15.89 -20.04 19.56
CA GLN A 168 -16.31 -18.66 19.32
C GLN A 168 -15.29 -17.65 19.88
N SER A 169 -14.78 -17.90 21.10
CA SER A 169 -13.77 -17.05 21.70
C SER A 169 -12.46 -17.03 20.91
N MET A 170 -12.01 -18.19 20.39
CA MET A 170 -10.83 -18.26 19.54
C MET A 170 -11.00 -17.42 18.25
N LEU A 171 -12.14 -17.52 17.58
CA LEU A 171 -12.39 -16.72 16.38
C LEU A 171 -12.43 -15.22 16.68
N VAL A 172 -13.09 -14.81 17.78
CA VAL A 172 -13.15 -13.41 18.21
C VAL A 172 -11.76 -12.90 18.55
N VAL A 173 -10.95 -13.66 19.29
CA VAL A 173 -9.58 -13.29 19.63
C VAL A 173 -8.74 -13.09 18.35
N ILE A 174 -8.83 -13.99 17.37
CA ILE A 174 -8.13 -13.84 16.09
C ILE A 174 -8.57 -12.55 15.38
N MET A 175 -9.89 -12.29 15.29
CA MET A 175 -10.42 -11.09 14.66
C MET A 175 -9.95 -9.82 15.37
N LEU A 176 -9.93 -9.79 16.69
CA LEU A 176 -9.47 -8.63 17.48
C LEU A 176 -7.96 -8.39 17.34
N LEU A 177 -7.15 -9.44 17.46
CA LEU A 177 -5.69 -9.35 17.32
C LEU A 177 -5.30 -8.85 15.93
N GLU A 178 -5.93 -9.35 14.88
CA GLU A 178 -5.65 -8.89 13.52
C GLU A 178 -6.16 -7.47 13.27
N SER A 179 -7.32 -7.10 13.82
CA SER A 179 -7.83 -5.73 13.73
C SER A 179 -6.91 -4.74 14.45
N GLY A 180 -6.47 -5.06 15.66
CA GLY A 180 -5.51 -4.26 16.44
C GLY A 180 -4.17 -4.13 15.71
N ARG A 181 -3.65 -5.24 15.18
CA ARG A 181 -2.41 -5.23 14.41
C ARG A 181 -2.50 -4.38 13.15
N LEU A 182 -3.57 -4.54 12.35
CA LEU A 182 -3.77 -3.74 11.14
C LEU A 182 -3.93 -2.24 11.49
N PHE A 183 -4.60 -1.93 12.60
CA PHE A 183 -4.70 -0.56 13.09
C PHE A 183 -3.31 0.05 13.42
N ILE A 184 -2.46 -0.71 14.12
CA ILE A 184 -1.08 -0.28 14.45
C ILE A 184 -0.24 -0.14 13.18
N LEU A 185 -0.35 -1.09 12.24
CA LEU A 185 0.36 -1.04 10.96
C LEU A 185 -0.09 0.13 10.10
N ASP A 186 -1.39 0.39 9.99
CA ASP A 186 -1.95 1.51 9.25
C ASP A 186 -1.42 2.84 9.82
N LYS A 187 -1.42 2.97 11.16
CA LYS A 187 -0.88 4.15 11.85
C LYS A 187 0.64 4.33 11.65
N LYS A 188 1.41 3.24 11.59
CA LYS A 188 2.85 3.29 11.31
C LYS A 188 3.13 3.58 9.84
N LEU A 189 2.39 2.94 8.91
CA LEU A 189 2.56 3.13 7.48
C LEU A 189 2.17 4.54 7.01
N HIS A 190 1.17 5.17 7.65
CA HIS A 190 0.81 6.57 7.38
C HIS A 190 1.87 7.57 7.86
N LYS A 191 2.73 7.19 8.81
CA LYS A 191 3.83 8.02 9.31
C LYS A 191 5.14 7.80 8.54
N GLU A 192 5.28 6.68 7.84
CA GLU A 192 6.50 6.29 7.14
C GLU A 192 6.32 6.45 5.62
N GLU A 193 7.15 7.28 5.02
CA GLU A 193 7.24 7.38 3.57
C GLU A 193 8.11 6.23 3.04
N TRP A 194 7.57 5.43 2.13
CA TRP A 194 8.29 4.36 1.46
C TRP A 194 8.82 4.84 0.11
N LEU A 195 10.13 4.78 -0.06
CA LEU A 195 10.78 5.13 -1.31
C LEU A 195 11.00 3.86 -2.15
N PRO A 196 10.67 3.87 -3.44
CA PRO A 196 11.00 2.77 -4.33
C PRO A 196 12.51 2.71 -4.54
N VAL A 197 13.04 1.51 -4.66
CA VAL A 197 14.39 1.22 -5.14
C VAL A 197 14.28 0.88 -6.61
N VAL A 198 15.02 1.56 -7.47
CA VAL A 198 14.93 1.41 -8.92
C VAL A 198 16.27 1.04 -9.54
N THR A 199 16.20 0.46 -10.74
CA THR A 199 17.35 0.29 -11.64
C THR A 199 17.59 1.56 -12.44
N GLU A 200 18.66 1.66 -13.21
CA GLU A 200 18.94 2.75 -14.15
C GLU A 200 17.86 2.85 -15.27
N SER A 201 17.27 1.73 -15.66
CA SER A 201 16.12 1.70 -16.57
C SER A 201 14.86 2.32 -15.96
N GLY A 202 14.75 2.37 -14.61
CA GLY A 202 13.58 2.86 -13.88
C GLY A 202 12.67 1.75 -13.37
N ASP A 203 13.08 0.47 -13.52
CA ASP A 203 12.28 -0.65 -13.02
C ASP A 203 12.36 -0.75 -11.49
N VAL A 204 11.22 -0.89 -10.83
CA VAL A 204 11.15 -0.99 -9.38
C VAL A 204 11.57 -2.39 -8.92
N THR A 205 12.70 -2.47 -8.23
CA THR A 205 13.26 -3.71 -7.66
C THR A 205 12.85 -3.95 -6.21
N GLY A 206 12.52 -2.89 -5.46
CA GLY A 206 12.16 -2.99 -4.06
C GLY A 206 11.61 -1.68 -3.50
N ARG A 207 11.58 -1.61 -2.17
CA ARG A 207 11.23 -0.39 -1.43
C ARG A 207 12.00 -0.32 -0.13
N VAL A 208 12.32 0.89 0.32
CA VAL A 208 12.99 1.18 1.59
C VAL A 208 12.23 2.28 2.30
N ALA A 209 12.11 2.19 3.62
CA ALA A 209 11.53 3.25 4.42
C ALA A 209 12.46 4.48 4.42
N LYS A 210 11.89 5.66 4.25
CA LYS A 210 12.66 6.92 4.15
C LYS A 210 13.51 7.18 5.40
N SER A 211 13.05 6.75 6.58
CA SER A 211 13.83 6.83 7.81
C SER A 211 15.17 6.09 7.73
N PHE A 212 15.18 4.93 7.05
CA PHE A 212 16.40 4.13 6.89
C PHE A 212 17.37 4.70 5.84
N THR A 213 16.90 5.52 4.90
CA THR A 213 17.80 6.07 3.85
C THR A 213 18.83 7.05 4.40
N LYS A 214 18.58 7.62 5.59
CA LYS A 214 19.53 8.50 6.28
C LYS A 214 20.82 7.77 6.68
N ASP A 215 20.70 6.50 7.07
CA ASP A 215 21.81 5.68 7.56
C ASP A 215 22.47 4.84 6.45
N MET A 216 21.81 4.73 5.30
CA MET A 216 22.27 3.93 4.17
C MET A 216 22.74 4.82 3.01
N LYS A 217 23.83 5.54 3.23
CA LYS A 217 24.42 6.41 2.22
C LYS A 217 24.70 5.63 0.94
N ASN A 218 24.24 6.15 -0.20
CA ASN A 218 24.53 5.67 -1.56
C ASN A 218 24.20 4.18 -1.86
N LYS A 219 23.49 3.46 -0.98
CA LYS A 219 23.25 2.01 -1.15
C LYS A 219 22.14 1.71 -2.18
N TYR A 220 21.13 2.55 -2.29
CA TYR A 220 19.97 2.32 -3.14
C TYR A 220 19.67 3.52 -4.01
N MET A 221 19.33 3.24 -5.28
CA MET A 221 18.88 4.28 -6.21
C MET A 221 17.39 4.56 -5.99
N HIS A 222 17.06 5.83 -5.79
CA HIS A 222 15.69 6.29 -5.60
C HIS A 222 15.29 7.27 -6.72
N PRO A 223 14.08 7.14 -7.29
CA PRO A 223 13.60 8.09 -8.29
C PRO A 223 13.20 9.42 -7.63
N VAL A 224 13.62 10.50 -8.26
CA VAL A 224 13.37 11.89 -7.82
C VAL A 224 12.81 12.67 -8.98
N VAL A 225 11.74 13.41 -8.77
CA VAL A 225 11.22 14.39 -9.71
C VAL A 225 11.72 15.77 -9.32
N ARG A 226 12.18 16.53 -10.31
CA ARG A 226 12.65 17.91 -10.19
C ARG A 226 11.98 18.76 -11.27
N VAL A 227 11.61 20.01 -10.95
CA VAL A 227 11.02 20.92 -11.92
C VAL A 227 11.77 22.24 -11.90
N ALA A 228 12.38 22.58 -13.00
CA ALA A 228 12.96 23.90 -13.23
C ALA A 228 11.85 24.89 -13.59
N LEU A 229 11.72 25.96 -12.82
CA LEU A 229 10.77 27.03 -13.08
C LEU A 229 11.50 28.19 -13.81
N ILE A 230 11.05 28.49 -15.02
CA ILE A 230 11.59 29.52 -15.86
C ILE A 230 10.52 30.58 -16.10
N TYR A 231 10.89 31.86 -15.98
CA TYR A 231 10.03 32.98 -16.26
C TYR A 231 10.79 34.02 -17.10
N LYS A 232 10.29 34.28 -18.31
CA LYS A 232 10.91 35.22 -19.25
C LYS A 232 12.43 35.00 -19.42
N GLY A 233 12.84 33.75 -19.59
CA GLY A 233 14.26 33.36 -19.77
C GLY A 233 15.13 33.39 -18.50
N LYS A 234 14.56 33.64 -17.32
CA LYS A 234 15.27 33.61 -16.04
C LYS A 234 14.84 32.38 -15.24
N ILE A 235 15.78 31.74 -14.53
CA ILE A 235 15.52 30.58 -13.71
C ILE A 235 15.19 31.02 -12.28
N TYR A 236 14.09 30.51 -11.73
CA TYR A 236 13.75 30.73 -10.33
C TYR A 236 14.47 29.72 -9.44
N LEU A 237 15.34 30.23 -8.54
CA LEU A 237 16.07 29.40 -7.57
C LEU A 237 15.74 29.82 -6.16
N LYS A 238 15.76 28.83 -5.25
CA LYS A 238 15.45 28.97 -3.83
C LYS A 238 16.53 28.27 -3.02
N GLU A 239 16.85 28.80 -1.86
CA GLU A 239 17.73 28.14 -0.89
C GLU A 239 17.12 26.83 -0.38
N ARG A 240 17.91 25.77 -0.38
CA ARG A 240 17.54 24.45 0.15
C ARG A 240 17.48 24.51 1.67
N ASP A 241 16.51 23.79 2.23
CA ASP A 241 16.38 23.64 3.68
C ASP A 241 17.68 23.07 4.29
N GLN A 242 18.14 23.67 5.40
CA GLN A 242 19.33 23.24 6.15
C GLN A 242 19.21 21.79 6.69
N LEU A 243 18.00 21.25 6.79
CA LEU A 243 17.74 19.85 7.20
C LEU A 243 17.90 18.84 6.05
N ARG A 244 18.14 19.30 4.83
CA ARG A 244 18.37 18.42 3.68
C ARG A 244 19.72 17.70 3.79
N LEU A 245 19.74 16.42 3.41
CA LEU A 245 20.97 15.60 3.41
C LEU A 245 21.92 15.96 2.27
N LEU A 246 21.38 16.42 1.13
CA LEU A 246 22.15 16.80 -0.05
C LEU A 246 22.16 18.30 -0.18
N ASN A 247 23.34 18.90 -0.23
CA ASN A 247 23.60 20.32 -0.47
C ASN A 247 22.69 21.27 0.37
N PRO A 248 22.67 21.17 1.72
CA PRO A 248 21.89 22.07 2.56
C PRO A 248 22.31 23.51 2.39
N GLY A 249 21.35 24.45 2.34
CA GLY A 249 21.59 25.87 2.21
C GLY A 249 22.00 26.38 0.81
N MET A 250 22.29 25.48 -0.14
CA MET A 250 22.62 25.88 -1.51
C MET A 250 21.36 26.23 -2.31
N LEU A 251 21.53 27.04 -3.36
CA LEU A 251 20.45 27.39 -4.28
C LEU A 251 20.08 26.22 -5.20
N ASP A 252 18.80 26.00 -5.39
CA ASP A 252 18.26 24.93 -6.22
C ASP A 252 16.82 25.24 -6.68
N TYR A 253 16.26 24.37 -7.53
CA TYR A 253 14.85 24.50 -7.91
C TYR A 253 13.92 24.37 -6.71
N PRO A 254 12.79 25.09 -6.71
CA PRO A 254 11.82 25.02 -5.62
C PRO A 254 11.12 23.64 -5.54
N PHE A 255 11.00 22.96 -6.67
CA PHE A 255 10.23 21.72 -6.77
C PHE A 255 11.16 20.51 -6.91
N GLU A 256 11.41 19.85 -5.82
CA GLU A 256 12.11 18.56 -5.77
C GLU A 256 11.39 17.62 -4.81
N LYS A 257 11.10 16.40 -5.27
CA LYS A 257 10.47 15.39 -4.43
C LYS A 257 10.92 13.97 -4.79
N TYR A 258 11.26 13.18 -3.77
CA TYR A 258 11.36 11.74 -3.93
C TYR A 258 10.01 11.14 -4.32
N MET A 259 9.99 10.28 -5.32
CA MET A 259 8.79 9.54 -5.65
C MET A 259 8.45 8.58 -4.51
N GLN A 260 7.19 8.52 -4.15
CA GLN A 260 6.72 7.54 -3.19
C GLN A 260 6.44 6.21 -3.88
N TYR A 261 6.62 5.12 -3.14
CA TYR A 261 6.29 3.79 -3.64
C TYR A 261 4.80 3.72 -4.02
N ASN A 262 4.51 3.26 -5.23
CA ASN A 262 3.19 3.21 -5.89
C ASN A 262 2.63 4.54 -6.42
N HIS A 263 3.40 5.62 -6.40
CA HIS A 263 3.01 6.82 -7.13
C HIS A 263 3.58 6.77 -8.55
N GLU A 264 2.79 7.22 -9.51
CA GLU A 264 3.24 7.48 -10.87
C GLU A 264 4.07 8.77 -10.92
N ILE A 265 4.84 8.92 -11.99
CA ILE A 265 5.71 10.08 -12.17
C ILE A 265 4.87 11.36 -12.16
N ASP A 266 3.79 11.42 -12.93
CA ASP A 266 2.91 12.60 -13.06
C ASP A 266 2.30 13.00 -11.70
N THR A 267 1.86 12.02 -10.92
CA THR A 267 1.37 12.26 -9.55
C THR A 267 2.47 12.83 -8.65
N SER A 268 3.71 12.37 -8.81
CA SER A 268 4.85 12.84 -8.01
C SER A 268 5.27 14.26 -8.39
N VAL A 269 5.26 14.58 -9.68
CA VAL A 269 5.49 15.94 -10.20
C VAL A 269 4.43 16.89 -9.67
N HIS A 270 3.15 16.55 -9.85
CA HIS A 270 2.04 17.36 -9.34
C HIS A 270 2.15 17.60 -7.82
N ASN A 271 2.41 16.55 -7.05
CA ASN A 271 2.60 16.67 -5.60
C ASN A 271 3.80 17.52 -5.19
N SER A 272 4.85 17.61 -6.02
CA SER A 272 6.00 18.50 -5.76
C SER A 272 5.60 19.96 -5.89
N ILE A 273 4.77 20.28 -6.88
CA ILE A 273 4.26 21.62 -7.14
C ILE A 273 3.24 22.03 -6.09
N VAL A 274 2.27 21.15 -5.79
CA VAL A 274 1.22 21.40 -4.78
C VAL A 274 1.81 21.75 -3.41
N ARG A 275 2.93 21.15 -3.05
CA ARG A 275 3.60 21.42 -1.78
C ARG A 275 4.09 22.88 -1.67
N GLU A 276 4.58 23.48 -2.75
CA GLU A 276 5.17 24.83 -2.76
C GLU A 276 4.17 25.91 -3.24
N CYS A 277 3.32 25.55 -4.19
CA CYS A 277 2.41 26.48 -4.87
C CYS A 277 0.92 26.22 -4.64
N GLY A 278 0.55 25.23 -3.79
CA GLY A 278 -0.84 24.80 -3.65
C GLY A 278 -1.37 24.18 -4.95
N ASN A 279 -2.68 24.09 -5.09
CA ASN A 279 -3.33 23.44 -6.23
C ASN A 279 -3.36 24.38 -7.49
N ARG A 280 -2.20 24.90 -7.88
CA ARG A 280 -2.05 25.72 -9.10
C ARG A 280 -1.61 24.84 -10.26
N HIS A 281 -2.20 25.09 -11.42
CA HIS A 281 -1.84 24.40 -12.65
C HIS A 281 -0.77 25.23 -13.38
N ILE A 282 0.43 24.65 -13.56
CA ILE A 282 1.54 25.26 -14.32
C ILE A 282 1.85 24.35 -15.51
N PRO A 283 2.26 24.94 -16.66
CA PRO A 283 2.67 24.15 -17.82
C PRO A 283 3.91 23.31 -17.48
N LEU A 284 3.91 22.05 -17.86
CA LEU A 284 4.99 21.11 -17.58
C LEU A 284 5.44 20.40 -18.86
N ARG A 285 6.75 20.34 -19.05
CA ARG A 285 7.37 19.58 -20.12
C ARG A 285 8.49 18.71 -19.56
N PHE A 286 8.48 17.42 -19.87
CA PHE A 286 9.59 16.52 -19.55
C PHE A 286 10.83 16.95 -20.37
N LEU A 287 11.98 17.07 -19.72
CA LEU A 287 13.23 17.46 -20.37
C LEU A 287 14.16 16.26 -20.54
N LEU A 288 14.58 15.64 -19.44
CA LEU A 288 15.50 14.50 -19.48
C LEU A 288 15.38 13.59 -18.23
N LYS A 289 15.91 12.39 -18.39
CA LYS A 289 16.12 11.42 -17.29
C LYS A 289 17.60 11.09 -17.21
N TYR A 290 18.16 11.14 -16.00
CA TYR A 290 19.57 10.81 -15.78
C TYR A 290 19.81 10.24 -14.39
N THR A 291 20.95 9.57 -14.20
CA THR A 291 21.40 9.06 -12.91
C THR A 291 22.38 10.06 -12.29
N PHE A 292 22.09 10.45 -11.05
CA PHE A 292 22.99 11.23 -10.20
C PHE A 292 23.49 10.35 -9.06
N GLU A 293 24.79 10.36 -8.85
CA GLU A 293 25.46 9.60 -7.79
C GLU A 293 26.59 10.43 -7.17
N ASN A 294 26.61 10.50 -5.84
CA ASN A 294 27.73 11.02 -5.06
C ASN A 294 27.94 10.17 -3.80
N GLU A 295 28.82 10.56 -2.90
CA GLU A 295 29.11 9.80 -1.68
C GLU A 295 27.90 9.58 -0.77
N THR A 296 26.91 10.45 -0.84
CA THR A 296 25.76 10.45 0.09
C THR A 296 24.49 9.86 -0.51
N THR A 297 24.32 9.88 -1.83
CA THR A 297 23.05 9.51 -2.46
C THR A 297 23.22 8.99 -3.88
N LYS A 298 22.31 8.09 -4.27
CA LYS A 298 22.15 7.61 -5.65
C LYS A 298 20.70 7.87 -6.08
N ARG A 299 20.50 8.59 -7.19
CA ARG A 299 19.20 9.08 -7.64
C ARG A 299 18.98 8.81 -9.11
N LEU A 300 17.78 8.40 -9.47
CA LEU A 300 17.29 8.45 -10.84
C LEU A 300 16.43 9.70 -10.98
N ILE A 301 16.95 10.73 -11.63
CA ILE A 301 16.30 12.04 -11.72
C ILE A 301 15.44 12.13 -12.97
N PHE A 302 14.22 12.61 -12.80
CA PHE A 302 13.31 13.02 -13.87
C PHE A 302 13.16 14.53 -13.80
N LEU A 303 13.83 15.22 -14.74
CA LEU A 303 13.80 16.67 -14.82
C LEU A 303 12.69 17.14 -15.75
N TYR A 304 11.85 18.00 -15.20
CA TYR A 304 10.79 18.71 -15.91
C TYR A 304 11.10 20.20 -15.95
N VAL A 305 10.52 20.88 -16.91
CA VAL A 305 10.61 22.35 -17.05
C VAL A 305 9.19 22.91 -17.06
N SER A 306 9.02 24.00 -16.31
CA SER A 306 7.86 24.87 -16.38
C SER A 306 8.33 26.21 -16.91
N ASP A 307 8.03 26.52 -18.18
CA ASP A 307 8.37 27.79 -18.85
C ASP A 307 7.12 28.66 -18.88
N ILE A 308 7.11 29.73 -18.09
CA ILE A 308 5.99 30.66 -17.92
C ILE A 308 6.33 31.97 -18.58
N GLU A 309 5.55 32.38 -19.59
CA GLU A 309 5.63 33.69 -20.21
C GLU A 309 4.61 34.66 -19.59
N ASP A 310 3.50 34.14 -19.10
CA ASP A 310 2.39 34.91 -18.51
C ASP A 310 2.78 35.49 -17.14
N GLU A 311 2.70 36.81 -17.03
CA GLU A 311 3.00 37.54 -15.80
C GLU A 311 1.96 37.35 -14.70
N GLU A 312 0.67 37.27 -15.07
CA GLU A 312 -0.41 37.07 -14.09
C GLU A 312 -0.29 35.71 -13.47
N LEU A 313 -0.02 34.67 -14.29
CA LEU A 313 0.21 33.32 -13.81
C LEU A 313 1.41 33.27 -12.88
N PHE A 314 2.56 33.82 -13.26
CA PHE A 314 3.77 33.81 -12.45
C PHE A 314 3.56 34.52 -11.11
N ASN A 315 2.98 35.73 -11.13
CA ASN A 315 2.71 36.53 -9.92
C ASN A 315 1.65 35.87 -9.00
N SER A 316 0.77 34.99 -9.54
CA SER A 316 -0.21 34.25 -8.76
C SER A 316 0.39 33.08 -7.98
N LEU A 317 1.63 32.67 -8.29
CA LEU A 317 2.31 31.59 -7.60
C LEU A 317 2.80 32.06 -6.21
N PRO A 318 2.44 31.38 -5.11
CA PRO A 318 2.86 31.75 -3.76
C PRO A 318 4.31 31.35 -3.47
N LEU A 319 5.23 31.67 -4.36
CA LEU A 319 6.65 31.37 -4.24
C LEU A 319 7.28 32.20 -3.11
N LYS A 320 8.00 31.54 -2.21
CA LYS A 320 8.66 32.18 -1.07
C LYS A 320 10.15 31.85 -1.00
N GLY A 321 10.95 32.83 -0.66
CA GLY A 321 12.36 32.65 -0.32
C GLY A 321 13.29 32.32 -1.50
N GLY A 322 12.90 32.63 -2.72
CA GLY A 322 13.71 32.48 -3.92
C GLY A 322 13.74 33.74 -4.74
N LYS A 323 14.57 33.76 -5.77
CA LYS A 323 14.69 34.86 -6.77
C LYS A 323 14.95 34.32 -8.18
N LEU A 324 14.69 35.17 -9.16
CA LEU A 324 14.99 34.92 -10.57
C LEU A 324 16.47 35.20 -10.83
N TRP A 325 17.12 34.27 -11.51
CA TRP A 325 18.51 34.35 -11.92
C TRP A 325 18.61 34.37 -13.44
N THR A 326 19.45 35.30 -13.98
CA THR A 326 19.80 35.31 -15.38
C THR A 326 20.88 34.27 -15.68
N GLU A 327 21.01 33.87 -16.94
CA GLU A 327 22.07 32.98 -17.41
C GLU A 327 23.47 33.45 -16.98
N SER A 328 23.81 34.72 -17.24
CA SER A 328 25.12 35.29 -16.87
C SER A 328 25.38 35.26 -15.36
N GLN A 329 24.36 35.57 -14.53
CA GLN A 329 24.50 35.51 -13.08
C GLN A 329 24.79 34.10 -12.59
N ILE A 330 24.21 33.09 -13.24
CA ILE A 330 24.47 31.70 -12.90
C ILE A 330 25.88 31.30 -13.32
N GLU A 331 26.28 31.62 -14.55
CA GLU A 331 27.63 31.35 -15.08
C GLU A 331 28.73 31.96 -14.22
N ASP A 332 28.58 33.21 -13.83
CA ASP A 332 29.55 33.95 -12.99
C ASP A 332 29.73 33.30 -11.60
N ASN A 333 28.77 32.49 -11.14
CA ASN A 333 28.78 31.85 -9.82
C ASN A 333 28.89 30.31 -9.88
N MET A 334 29.07 29.72 -11.07
CA MET A 334 29.27 28.27 -11.18
C MET A 334 30.55 27.83 -10.48
N GLY A 335 30.49 26.69 -9.79
CA GLY A 335 31.62 26.11 -9.06
C GLY A 335 31.99 26.85 -7.76
N SER A 336 31.27 27.90 -7.37
CA SER A 336 31.50 28.64 -6.12
C SER A 336 30.86 28.04 -4.88
N ASN A 337 30.29 26.83 -4.98
CA ASN A 337 29.48 26.17 -3.96
C ASN A 337 28.18 26.95 -3.59
N LEU A 338 27.73 27.84 -4.45
CA LEU A 338 26.46 28.54 -4.27
C LEU A 338 25.27 27.70 -4.70
N PHE A 339 25.45 26.89 -5.73
CA PHE A 339 24.41 26.07 -6.33
C PHE A 339 24.56 24.59 -5.92
N SER A 340 23.44 23.86 -5.91
CA SER A 340 23.47 22.41 -5.65
C SER A 340 24.13 21.66 -6.81
N GLU A 341 24.84 20.56 -6.51
CA GLU A 341 25.50 19.71 -7.50
C GLU A 341 24.54 19.26 -8.64
N CYS A 342 23.30 18.92 -8.29
CA CYS A 342 22.32 18.54 -9.29
C CYS A 342 21.95 19.72 -10.21
N PHE A 343 21.82 20.92 -9.65
CA PHE A 343 21.52 22.11 -10.45
C PHE A 343 22.67 22.45 -11.40
N GLU A 344 23.91 22.41 -10.94
CA GLU A 344 25.08 22.70 -11.79
C GLU A 344 25.15 21.75 -12.99
N LEU A 345 24.90 20.44 -12.78
CA LEU A 345 24.85 19.46 -13.87
C LEU A 345 23.69 19.71 -14.84
N GLU A 346 22.52 20.11 -14.34
CA GLU A 346 21.31 20.32 -15.13
C GLU A 346 21.33 21.65 -15.89
N PHE A 347 22.08 22.66 -15.38
CA PHE A 347 22.12 24.00 -15.97
C PHE A 347 22.67 24.00 -17.40
N GLU A 348 23.69 23.20 -17.69
CA GLU A 348 24.23 23.08 -19.06
C GLU A 348 23.16 22.58 -20.06
N TYR A 349 22.33 21.65 -19.65
CA TYR A 349 21.21 21.17 -20.49
C TYR A 349 20.14 22.26 -20.67
N LEU A 350 19.78 22.96 -19.58
CA LEU A 350 18.81 24.05 -19.65
C LEU A 350 19.30 25.19 -20.56
N LYS A 351 20.56 25.57 -20.40
CA LYS A 351 21.21 26.61 -21.20
C LYS A 351 21.13 26.29 -22.69
N ASN A 352 21.59 25.10 -23.07
CA ASN A 352 21.70 24.68 -24.47
C ASN A 352 20.37 24.22 -25.10
N THR A 353 19.30 24.18 -24.35
CA THR A 353 17.99 23.77 -24.87
C THR A 353 16.92 24.84 -24.63
N VAL A 354 16.50 25.04 -23.38
CA VAL A 354 15.34 25.88 -23.04
C VAL A 354 15.67 27.35 -23.12
N LEU A 355 16.78 27.76 -22.49
CA LEU A 355 17.18 29.19 -22.50
C LEU A 355 17.60 29.66 -23.89
N LEU A 356 18.32 28.81 -24.62
CA LEU A 356 18.69 29.10 -26.02
C LEU A 356 17.43 29.27 -26.89
N ALA A 357 16.44 28.37 -26.78
CA ALA A 357 15.18 28.49 -27.50
C ALA A 357 14.40 29.77 -27.13
N HIS A 358 14.47 30.18 -25.86
CA HIS A 358 13.88 31.43 -25.41
C HIS A 358 14.58 32.66 -26.02
N GLN A 359 15.92 32.67 -26.06
CA GLN A 359 16.71 33.75 -26.70
C GLN A 359 16.38 33.89 -28.19
N PHE A 360 16.21 32.79 -28.92
CA PHE A 360 15.82 32.86 -30.33
C PHE A 360 14.39 33.40 -30.50
N ARG A 361 13.45 32.99 -29.66
CA ARG A 361 12.07 33.50 -29.69
C ARG A 361 12.00 35.02 -29.39
N SER A 362 12.78 35.50 -28.42
CA SER A 362 12.81 36.93 -28.11
C SER A 362 13.39 37.76 -29.26
N LYS A 363 14.51 37.32 -29.88
CA LYS A 363 15.10 37.99 -31.03
C LYS A 363 14.17 38.07 -32.25
N LEU A 364 13.34 37.06 -32.48
CA LEU A 364 12.33 37.08 -33.53
C LEU A 364 11.21 38.08 -33.24
N LYS A 365 10.75 38.17 -32.00
CA LYS A 365 9.73 39.14 -31.57
C LYS A 365 10.22 40.61 -31.66
N ASP A 366 11.51 40.81 -31.40
CA ASP A 366 12.14 42.16 -31.51
C ASP A 366 12.43 42.57 -32.98
N ALA A 367 12.36 41.62 -33.92
CA ALA A 367 12.60 41.86 -35.35
C ALA A 367 11.29 42.07 -36.16
N GLU A 368 10.13 41.81 -35.57
CA GLU A 368 8.78 42.10 -36.09
C GLU A 368 8.30 43.48 -35.58
#